data_0b8410e491af72991afdc38d733a709e
#
_entry.id   0b8410e491af72991afdc38d733a709e
#
_cell.length_a   1.000
_cell.length_b   1.000
_cell.length_c   1.000
_cell.angle_alpha   90.00
_cell.angle_beta   90.00
_cell.angle_gamma   90.00
#
_symmetry.space_group_name_H-M   'P 1'
#
loop_
_entity.id
_entity.type
_entity.pdbx_description
1 polymer ?
#
loop_
_entity_poly.entity_id
_entity_poly.type
_entity_poly.pdbx_seq_one_letter_code
_entity_poly.pdbx_strand_id
1 'polypeptide(L)'
;MKRTLSLILALVMAVSLMACGKKDDNKGGDTDTPADSLTILNKVWESYTDDEKFPAAGGDIENSVDDAPGAFNVSDTNSLEYLLSVPADDAALIDDAASLMHMMNANTFTCGALRAKSADDVSTLTADLRDALQNKQWMCGFPDKLVIATLGNYVVSVYGDEELVNTFRDKLQAAYSDTAIAYDEMIGDGEFFEDEPFEGEAAGGEDAALEAPVA
;
A
#
# COMPACT_ATOMS: atom_id res chain seq x y z
N MET A 1 -60.62 -2.78 43.03
CA MET A 1 -59.40 -2.11 42.54
C MET A 1 -58.14 -3.00 42.49
N LYS A 2 -57.97 -4.05 43.33
CA LYS A 2 -56.74 -4.92 43.28
C LYS A 2 -56.71 -5.96 42.17
N ARG A 3 -57.86 -6.33 41.60
CA ARG A 3 -57.96 -7.36 40.53
C ARG A 3 -57.75 -6.81 39.12
N THR A 4 -58.00 -5.52 38.91
CA THR A 4 -57.79 -4.87 37.61
C THR A 4 -56.33 -4.46 37.38
N LEU A 5 -55.56 -4.20 38.45
CA LEU A 5 -54.15 -3.89 38.37
C LEU A 5 -53.30 -5.13 37.99
N SER A 6 -53.74 -6.34 38.42
CA SER A 6 -53.05 -7.61 38.11
C SER A 6 -53.23 -8.02 36.66
N LEU A 7 -54.33 -7.69 36.01
CA LEU A 7 -54.60 -7.95 34.62
C LEU A 7 -53.80 -7.04 33.64
N ILE A 8 -53.60 -5.80 34.05
CA ILE A 8 -52.81 -4.84 33.25
C ILE A 8 -51.34 -5.20 33.28
N LEU A 9 -50.82 -5.69 34.43
CA LEU A 9 -49.42 -6.11 34.54
C LEU A 9 -49.16 -7.41 33.75
N ALA A 10 -50.12 -8.33 33.63
CA ALA A 10 -50.00 -9.53 32.82
C ALA A 10 -50.04 -9.26 31.30
N LEU A 11 -50.76 -8.20 30.89
CA LEU A 11 -50.83 -7.83 29.46
C LEU A 11 -49.55 -7.13 28.96
N VAL A 12 -48.81 -6.42 29.81
CA VAL A 12 -47.55 -5.79 29.43
C VAL A 12 -46.44 -6.81 29.27
N MET A 13 -46.44 -7.91 29.99
CA MET A 13 -45.45 -8.99 29.85
C MET A 13 -45.67 -9.89 28.61
N ALA A 14 -46.88 -9.94 28.03
CA ALA A 14 -47.19 -10.72 26.88
C ALA A 14 -46.75 -10.08 25.54
N VAL A 15 -46.46 -8.78 25.52
CA VAL A 15 -46.04 -8.04 24.31
C VAL A 15 -44.52 -8.10 24.10
N SER A 16 -43.75 -8.47 25.13
CA SER A 16 -42.29 -8.51 25.07
C SER A 16 -41.68 -9.81 24.49
N LEU A 17 -42.47 -10.79 24.08
CA LEU A 17 -42.00 -12.10 23.62
C LEU A 17 -42.22 -12.36 22.12
N MET A 18 -42.63 -11.37 21.33
CA MET A 18 -42.80 -11.47 19.87
C MET A 18 -41.79 -10.71 19.03
N ALA A 19 -40.61 -10.44 19.57
CA ALA A 19 -39.50 -9.80 18.82
C ALA A 19 -38.32 -10.78 18.61
N CYS A 20 -38.63 -11.98 18.12
CA CYS A 20 -37.59 -12.89 17.65
C CYS A 20 -38.10 -13.57 16.38
N GLY A 21 -37.67 -13.03 15.21
CA GLY A 21 -37.89 -13.72 13.96
C GLY A 21 -38.38 -12.87 12.83
N LYS A 22 -37.54 -11.92 12.40
CA LYS A 22 -37.47 -11.53 11.00
C LYS A 22 -36.07 -10.99 10.72
N LYS A 23 -35.46 -11.60 9.76
CA LYS A 23 -34.28 -11.13 9.06
C LYS A 23 -34.73 -9.81 8.40
N ASP A 24 -34.47 -8.70 9.03
CA ASP A 24 -34.64 -7.39 8.44
C ASP A 24 -33.25 -6.91 8.04
N ASP A 25 -33.15 -6.61 6.78
CA ASP A 25 -32.06 -5.88 6.16
C ASP A 25 -31.62 -4.74 7.04
N ASN A 26 -30.54 -4.94 7.78
CA ASN A 26 -29.94 -3.93 8.62
C ASN A 26 -29.22 -2.91 7.72
N LYS A 27 -29.97 -1.90 7.30
CA LYS A 27 -29.41 -0.67 6.78
C LYS A 27 -29.03 0.19 7.99
N GLY A 28 -27.93 -0.19 8.61
CA GLY A 28 -27.40 0.49 9.79
C GLY A 28 -25.88 0.42 9.75
N GLY A 29 -25.23 1.57 9.44
CA GLY A 29 -23.82 1.81 9.67
C GLY A 29 -22.91 0.75 9.05
N ASP A 30 -22.72 0.84 7.76
CA ASP A 30 -21.65 0.14 7.06
C ASP A 30 -20.33 0.73 7.59
N THR A 31 -19.79 0.13 8.66
CA THR A 31 -18.35 0.25 8.90
C THR A 31 -17.74 -0.52 7.74
N ASP A 32 -17.25 0.22 6.75
CA ASP A 32 -16.66 -0.28 5.52
C ASP A 32 -15.32 -0.98 5.82
N THR A 33 -15.36 -1.92 6.76
CA THR A 33 -14.20 -2.72 7.18
C THR A 33 -13.93 -3.73 6.08
N PRO A 34 -12.80 -3.64 5.40
CA PRO A 34 -12.46 -4.57 4.33
C PRO A 34 -12.34 -6.01 4.87
N ALA A 35 -12.69 -6.98 4.03
CA ALA A 35 -12.60 -8.39 4.38
C ALA A 35 -11.15 -8.88 4.40
N ASP A 36 -10.32 -8.37 3.47
CA ASP A 36 -8.92 -8.68 3.27
C ASP A 36 -8.20 -7.55 2.53
N SER A 37 -6.88 -7.67 2.42
CA SER A 37 -6.01 -6.70 1.75
C SER A 37 -6.34 -6.56 0.25
N LEU A 38 -6.69 -7.66 -0.40
CA LEU A 38 -7.05 -7.64 -1.82
C LEU A 38 -8.36 -6.87 -2.06
N THR A 39 -9.33 -6.96 -1.16
CA THR A 39 -10.58 -6.20 -1.22
C THR A 39 -10.30 -4.68 -1.18
N ILE A 40 -9.32 -4.23 -0.39
CA ILE A 40 -8.93 -2.81 -0.35
C ILE A 40 -8.44 -2.37 -1.72
N LEU A 41 -7.45 -3.08 -2.27
CA LEU A 41 -6.83 -2.69 -3.54
C LEU A 41 -7.81 -2.79 -4.71
N ASN A 42 -8.66 -3.81 -4.77
CA ASN A 42 -9.68 -3.95 -5.80
C ASN A 42 -10.66 -2.77 -5.78
N LYS A 43 -11.19 -2.40 -4.61
CA LYS A 43 -12.14 -1.29 -4.49
C LYS A 43 -11.52 0.04 -4.95
N VAL A 44 -10.23 0.27 -4.64
CA VAL A 44 -9.50 1.45 -5.11
C VAL A 44 -9.29 1.37 -6.62
N TRP A 45 -8.78 0.24 -7.16
CA TRP A 45 -8.49 0.05 -8.58
C TRP A 45 -9.73 0.14 -9.48
N GLU A 46 -10.87 -0.36 -9.00
CA GLU A 46 -12.16 -0.25 -9.69
C GLU A 46 -12.66 1.20 -9.80
N SER A 47 -12.20 2.09 -8.93
CA SER A 47 -12.55 3.52 -8.97
C SER A 47 -11.74 4.32 -9.99
N TYR A 48 -10.69 3.73 -10.60
CA TYR A 48 -9.90 4.36 -11.65
C TYR A 48 -10.69 4.42 -12.95
N THR A 49 -10.66 5.57 -13.60
CA THR A 49 -11.15 5.71 -14.99
C THR A 49 -10.18 5.03 -15.96
N ASP A 50 -10.62 4.78 -17.20
CA ASP A 50 -9.76 4.15 -18.21
C ASP A 50 -8.50 5.00 -18.51
N ASP A 51 -8.59 6.33 -18.41
CA ASP A 51 -7.46 7.24 -18.65
C ASP A 51 -6.47 7.32 -17.47
N GLU A 52 -6.90 6.93 -16.27
CA GLU A 52 -6.05 6.90 -15.08
C GLU A 52 -5.34 5.55 -14.89
N LYS A 53 -5.86 4.49 -15.53
CA LYS A 53 -5.25 3.16 -15.43
C LYS A 53 -3.94 3.09 -16.19
N PHE A 54 -2.98 2.44 -15.57
CA PHE A 54 -1.68 2.13 -16.16
C PHE A 54 -1.53 0.61 -16.34
N PRO A 55 -0.59 0.12 -17.16
CA PRO A 55 -0.26 -1.31 -17.24
C PRO A 55 0.15 -1.81 -15.88
N ALA A 56 -0.66 -2.64 -15.25
CA ALA A 56 -0.49 -3.08 -13.87
C ALA A 56 -0.30 -4.58 -13.77
N ALA A 57 0.38 -5.00 -12.71
CA ALA A 57 0.42 -6.38 -12.25
C ALA A 57 0.23 -6.40 -10.73
N GLY A 58 -0.45 -7.41 -10.21
CA GLY A 58 -0.61 -7.64 -8.78
C GLY A 58 -0.18 -9.04 -8.38
N GLY A 59 -0.15 -9.30 -7.08
CA GLY A 59 0.26 -10.58 -6.52
C GLY A 59 1.76 -10.69 -6.27
N ASP A 60 2.23 -11.91 -6.07
CA ASP A 60 3.63 -12.25 -5.88
C ASP A 60 4.24 -12.87 -7.15
N ILE A 61 5.52 -13.27 -7.06
CA ILE A 61 6.28 -13.82 -8.21
C ILE A 61 5.62 -15.10 -8.77
N GLU A 62 5.01 -15.93 -7.93
CA GLU A 62 4.40 -17.20 -8.34
C GLU A 62 2.92 -17.05 -8.74
N ASN A 63 2.25 -16.03 -8.22
CA ASN A 63 0.81 -15.80 -8.37
C ASN A 63 0.53 -14.40 -8.93
N SER A 64 1.19 -14.07 -10.03
CA SER A 64 0.98 -12.77 -10.70
C SER A 64 -0.38 -12.69 -11.39
N VAL A 65 -1.04 -11.53 -11.25
CA VAL A 65 -2.31 -11.18 -11.89
C VAL A 65 -2.07 -9.98 -12.80
N ASP A 66 -2.39 -10.11 -14.08
CA ASP A 66 -2.24 -9.01 -15.05
C ASP A 66 -3.41 -8.02 -14.94
N ASP A 67 -3.10 -6.75 -15.13
CA ASP A 67 -4.03 -5.60 -15.19
C ASP A 67 -4.93 -5.42 -13.95
N ALA A 68 -4.57 -6.04 -12.82
CA ALA A 68 -5.35 -5.97 -11.58
C ALA A 68 -4.49 -6.16 -10.33
N PRO A 69 -4.98 -5.74 -9.14
CA PRO A 69 -4.41 -6.16 -7.86
C PRO A 69 -4.44 -7.69 -7.70
N GLY A 70 -3.47 -8.23 -6.97
CA GLY A 70 -3.38 -9.66 -6.69
C GLY A 70 -3.07 -9.95 -5.22
N ALA A 71 -3.57 -11.10 -4.73
CA ALA A 71 -3.23 -11.59 -3.40
C ALA A 71 -1.74 -11.96 -3.32
N PHE A 72 -1.13 -11.70 -2.18
CA PHE A 72 0.29 -11.92 -1.95
C PHE A 72 0.53 -13.02 -0.91
N ASN A 73 1.43 -13.94 -1.21
CA ASN A 73 1.78 -15.03 -0.29
C ASN A 73 2.68 -14.52 0.85
N VAL A 74 2.11 -14.26 2.01
CA VAL A 74 2.84 -13.77 3.19
C VAL A 74 3.84 -14.77 3.78
N SER A 75 3.80 -16.04 3.35
CA SER A 75 4.79 -17.05 3.77
C SER A 75 6.12 -16.92 3.00
N ASP A 76 6.12 -16.23 1.87
CA ASP A 76 7.32 -15.91 1.12
C ASP A 76 7.90 -14.56 1.59
N THR A 77 8.66 -14.62 2.68
CA THR A 77 9.27 -13.44 3.29
C THR A 77 10.27 -12.74 2.39
N ASN A 78 10.95 -13.47 1.49
CA ASN A 78 11.88 -12.89 0.53
C ASN A 78 11.13 -12.03 -0.50
N SER A 79 9.99 -12.51 -1.00
CA SER A 79 9.14 -11.72 -1.92
C SER A 79 8.51 -10.51 -1.23
N LEU A 80 8.11 -10.63 0.04
CA LEU A 80 7.63 -9.48 0.84
C LEU A 80 8.68 -8.38 0.94
N GLU A 81 9.92 -8.73 1.28
CA GLU A 81 11.03 -7.79 1.38
C GLU A 81 11.39 -7.20 0.01
N TYR A 82 11.53 -8.04 -1.00
CA TYR A 82 11.99 -7.61 -2.33
C TYR A 82 10.96 -6.75 -3.06
N LEU A 83 9.69 -7.17 -3.10
CA LEU A 83 8.63 -6.50 -3.86
C LEU A 83 7.93 -5.38 -3.07
N LEU A 84 7.65 -5.60 -1.79
CA LEU A 84 6.86 -4.68 -0.98
C LEU A 84 7.69 -3.93 0.06
N SER A 85 9.01 -4.16 0.10
CA SER A 85 9.95 -3.53 1.05
C SER A 85 9.58 -3.76 2.54
N VAL A 86 8.88 -4.86 2.82
CA VAL A 86 8.58 -5.27 4.19
C VAL A 86 9.86 -5.80 4.83
N PRO A 87 10.36 -5.22 5.93
CA PRO A 87 11.52 -5.76 6.62
C PRO A 87 11.31 -7.22 7.02
N ALA A 88 12.37 -8.04 6.90
CA ALA A 88 12.27 -9.48 7.17
C ALA A 88 11.75 -9.81 8.58
N ASP A 89 12.12 -8.99 9.57
CA ASP A 89 11.68 -9.14 10.97
C ASP A 89 10.18 -8.85 11.14
N ASP A 90 9.59 -8.03 10.26
CA ASP A 90 8.19 -7.64 10.31
C ASP A 90 7.25 -8.60 9.58
N ALA A 91 7.79 -9.48 8.75
CA ALA A 91 6.98 -10.50 8.05
C ALA A 91 6.14 -11.35 9.03
N ALA A 92 6.65 -11.56 10.25
CA ALA A 92 5.93 -12.27 11.31
C ALA A 92 4.71 -11.52 11.86
N LEU A 93 4.62 -10.20 11.65
CA LEU A 93 3.52 -9.34 12.12
C LEU A 93 2.31 -9.37 11.17
N ILE A 94 2.47 -9.91 9.95
CA ILE A 94 1.49 -9.86 8.86
C ILE A 94 0.82 -11.23 8.68
N ASP A 95 -0.47 -11.27 8.43
CA ASP A 95 -1.22 -12.51 8.14
C ASP A 95 -1.97 -12.49 6.80
N ASP A 96 -2.04 -11.34 6.13
CA ASP A 96 -2.66 -11.18 4.83
C ASP A 96 -2.03 -10.02 4.08
N ALA A 97 -1.84 -10.16 2.76
CA ALA A 97 -1.29 -9.12 1.92
C ALA A 97 -1.83 -9.17 0.49
N ALA A 98 -1.78 -8.03 -0.18
CA ALA A 98 -2.05 -7.89 -1.61
C ALA A 98 -1.14 -6.80 -2.19
N SER A 99 -0.92 -6.85 -3.51
CA SER A 99 -0.09 -5.87 -4.21
C SER A 99 -0.73 -5.37 -5.50
N LEU A 100 -0.28 -4.20 -5.92
CA LEU A 100 -0.50 -3.61 -7.24
C LEU A 100 0.76 -2.85 -7.63
N MET A 101 1.34 -3.17 -8.79
CA MET A 101 2.59 -2.59 -9.24
C MET A 101 2.48 -2.18 -10.71
N HIS A 102 3.26 -1.17 -11.13
CA HIS A 102 3.41 -0.84 -12.54
C HIS A 102 4.21 -1.94 -13.25
N MET A 103 3.60 -2.57 -14.28
CA MET A 103 4.16 -3.74 -14.96
C MET A 103 5.53 -3.47 -15.61
N MET A 104 5.75 -2.25 -16.12
CA MET A 104 6.99 -1.91 -16.85
C MET A 104 8.15 -1.53 -15.91
N ASN A 105 7.84 -0.88 -14.79
CA ASN A 105 8.84 -0.48 -13.80
C ASN A 105 8.18 -0.27 -12.44
N ALA A 106 8.48 -1.14 -11.48
CA ALA A 106 7.94 -1.07 -10.12
C ALA A 106 8.28 0.23 -9.38
N ASN A 107 9.39 0.90 -9.72
CA ASN A 107 9.73 2.20 -9.12
C ASN A 107 8.79 3.32 -9.58
N THR A 108 8.07 3.15 -10.70
CA THR A 108 7.04 4.09 -11.17
C THR A 108 5.79 4.03 -10.29
N PHE A 109 5.42 2.84 -9.82
CA PHE A 109 4.33 2.66 -8.86
C PHE A 109 4.39 1.26 -8.24
N THR A 110 4.40 1.20 -6.93
CA THR A 110 4.20 -0.03 -6.15
C THR A 110 3.31 0.27 -4.96
N CYS A 111 2.28 -0.54 -4.80
CA CYS A 111 1.37 -0.51 -3.66
C CYS A 111 1.31 -1.89 -3.01
N GLY A 112 1.47 -1.93 -1.69
CA GLY A 112 1.22 -3.08 -0.84
C GLY A 112 0.14 -2.78 0.18
N ALA A 113 -0.90 -3.59 0.27
CA ALA A 113 -1.83 -3.60 1.38
C ALA A 113 -1.51 -4.79 2.28
N LEU A 114 -1.28 -4.54 3.55
CA LEU A 114 -0.79 -5.51 4.53
C LEU A 114 -1.74 -5.52 5.73
N ARG A 115 -2.19 -6.70 6.16
CA ARG A 115 -2.96 -6.82 7.41
C ARG A 115 -2.05 -7.21 8.55
N ALA A 116 -1.93 -6.33 9.55
CA ALA A 116 -1.25 -6.65 10.79
C ALA A 116 -2.10 -7.64 11.61
N LYS A 117 -1.45 -8.65 12.23
CA LYS A 117 -2.09 -9.64 13.11
C LYS A 117 -2.72 -9.01 14.34
N SER A 118 -2.16 -7.90 14.80
CA SER A 118 -2.63 -7.12 15.94
C SER A 118 -2.68 -5.64 15.60
N ALA A 119 -3.65 -4.92 16.16
CA ALA A 119 -3.70 -3.46 16.05
C ALA A 119 -2.48 -2.78 16.71
N ASP A 120 -1.86 -3.44 17.68
CA ASP A 120 -0.65 -2.93 18.34
C ASP A 120 0.58 -2.97 17.42
N ASP A 121 0.59 -3.85 16.41
CA ASP A 121 1.68 -4.00 15.44
C ASP A 121 1.64 -2.94 14.33
N VAL A 122 0.49 -2.28 14.13
CA VAL A 122 0.28 -1.32 13.03
C VAL A 122 1.29 -0.18 13.06
N SER A 123 1.57 0.38 14.24
CA SER A 123 2.51 1.50 14.39
C SER A 123 3.94 1.09 14.07
N THR A 124 4.37 -0.11 14.50
CA THR A 124 5.68 -0.66 14.21
C THR A 124 5.83 -0.88 12.70
N LEU A 125 4.92 -1.64 12.11
CA LEU A 125 4.94 -1.93 10.66
C LEU A 125 4.94 -0.65 9.82
N THR A 126 4.16 0.37 10.22
CA THR A 126 4.10 1.66 9.53
C THR A 126 5.43 2.41 9.57
N ALA A 127 6.09 2.45 10.73
CA ALA A 127 7.38 3.14 10.90
C ALA A 127 8.50 2.40 10.17
N ASP A 128 8.56 1.08 10.28
CA ASP A 128 9.62 0.27 9.70
C ASP A 128 9.53 0.23 8.17
N LEU A 129 8.31 0.20 7.60
CA LEU A 129 8.09 0.37 6.15
C LEU A 129 8.58 1.74 5.65
N ARG A 130 8.24 2.82 6.39
CA ARG A 130 8.72 4.16 6.04
C ARG A 130 10.24 4.21 6.03
N ASP A 131 10.88 3.71 7.07
CA ASP A 131 12.34 3.73 7.20
C ASP A 131 13.00 2.83 6.14
N ALA A 132 12.43 1.66 5.85
CA ALA A 132 12.91 0.78 4.79
C ALA A 132 12.87 1.47 3.41
N LEU A 133 11.76 2.16 3.08
CA LEU A 133 11.60 2.84 1.79
C LEU A 133 12.46 4.09 1.67
N GLN A 134 12.60 4.89 2.73
CA GLN A 134 13.46 6.09 2.72
C GLN A 134 14.96 5.75 2.62
N ASN A 135 15.38 4.59 3.14
CA ASN A 135 16.78 4.16 3.11
C ASN A 135 17.09 3.16 1.98
N LYS A 136 16.09 2.82 1.13
CA LYS A 136 16.28 1.86 0.05
C LYS A 136 17.23 2.40 -1.01
N GLN A 137 18.19 1.57 -1.42
CA GLN A 137 19.01 1.88 -2.58
C GLN A 137 18.25 1.56 -3.87
N TRP A 138 17.82 2.60 -4.54
CA TRP A 138 17.06 2.48 -5.77
C TRP A 138 17.98 2.18 -6.97
N MET A 139 17.56 1.25 -7.82
CA MET A 139 18.23 0.92 -9.09
C MET A 139 17.20 1.05 -10.22
N CYS A 140 17.66 1.53 -11.41
CA CYS A 140 16.81 1.67 -12.60
C CYS A 140 15.64 2.66 -12.46
N GLY A 141 15.85 3.77 -11.76
CA GLY A 141 14.87 4.84 -11.52
C GLY A 141 14.67 5.10 -10.04
N PHE A 142 14.24 6.31 -9.74
CA PHE A 142 13.97 6.75 -8.36
C PHE A 142 12.49 7.05 -8.26
N PRO A 143 11.77 6.51 -7.28
CA PRO A 143 10.43 6.95 -6.98
C PRO A 143 10.48 8.35 -6.34
N ASP A 144 9.48 9.17 -6.67
CA ASP A 144 9.42 10.55 -6.16
C ASP A 144 8.84 10.59 -4.74
N LYS A 145 7.85 9.76 -4.48
CA LYS A 145 6.96 9.92 -3.33
C LYS A 145 6.61 8.60 -2.65
N LEU A 146 6.39 8.70 -1.34
CA LEU A 146 5.89 7.66 -0.45
C LEU A 146 4.64 8.14 0.28
N VAL A 147 3.60 7.32 0.31
CA VAL A 147 2.46 7.46 1.22
C VAL A 147 2.26 6.16 1.98
N ILE A 148 2.12 6.24 3.29
CA ILE A 148 1.70 5.12 4.13
C ILE A 148 0.43 5.52 4.85
N ALA A 149 -0.62 4.74 4.65
CA ALA A 149 -1.93 4.92 5.24
C ALA A 149 -2.32 3.75 6.14
N THR A 150 -3.20 3.98 7.09
CA THR A 150 -3.76 2.95 7.96
C THR A 150 -5.28 2.91 7.86
N LEU A 151 -5.86 1.71 7.93
CA LEU A 151 -7.30 1.46 7.94
C LEU A 151 -7.59 0.30 8.89
N GLY A 152 -7.97 0.62 10.13
CA GLY A 152 -8.05 -0.38 11.21
C GLY A 152 -6.69 -1.03 11.44
N ASN A 153 -6.58 -2.34 11.26
CA ASN A 153 -5.33 -3.08 11.34
C ASN A 153 -4.65 -3.33 9.97
N TYR A 154 -5.10 -2.64 8.92
CA TYR A 154 -4.41 -2.66 7.63
C TYR A 154 -3.44 -1.48 7.52
N VAL A 155 -2.29 -1.74 6.93
CA VAL A 155 -1.29 -0.76 6.50
C VAL A 155 -1.22 -0.81 4.98
N VAL A 156 -1.43 0.34 4.34
CA VAL A 156 -1.33 0.48 2.88
C VAL A 156 -0.14 1.38 2.58
N SER A 157 0.90 0.78 2.02
CA SER A 157 2.11 1.47 1.58
C SER A 157 2.07 1.64 0.07
N VAL A 158 2.30 2.86 -0.42
CA VAL A 158 2.40 3.16 -1.84
C VAL A 158 3.56 4.11 -2.10
N TYR A 159 4.35 3.81 -3.13
CA TYR A 159 5.45 4.67 -3.57
C TYR A 159 5.59 4.66 -5.09
N GLY A 160 6.21 5.69 -5.64
CA GLY A 160 6.44 5.82 -7.07
C GLY A 160 6.41 7.27 -7.55
N ASP A 161 5.96 7.44 -8.79
CA ASP A 161 5.69 8.74 -9.39
C ASP A 161 4.65 9.52 -8.57
N GLU A 162 4.92 10.80 -8.31
CA GLU A 162 4.10 11.61 -7.41
C GLU A 162 2.62 11.66 -7.84
N GLU A 163 2.34 11.78 -9.15
CA GLU A 163 0.97 11.87 -9.66
C GLU A 163 0.20 10.57 -9.43
N LEU A 164 0.84 9.42 -9.70
CA LEU A 164 0.23 8.10 -9.50
C LEU A 164 -0.01 7.82 -8.00
N VAL A 165 0.96 8.16 -7.15
CA VAL A 165 0.85 7.99 -5.70
C VAL A 165 -0.25 8.88 -5.12
N ASN A 166 -0.34 10.15 -5.52
CA ASN A 166 -1.38 11.06 -5.10
C ASN A 166 -2.77 10.60 -5.56
N THR A 167 -2.89 10.13 -6.80
CA THR A 167 -4.14 9.59 -7.34
C THR A 167 -4.61 8.38 -6.52
N PHE A 168 -3.71 7.45 -6.21
CA PHE A 168 -4.04 6.28 -5.40
C PHE A 168 -4.47 6.68 -3.98
N ARG A 169 -3.71 7.56 -3.31
CA ARG A 169 -4.04 8.07 -1.97
C ARG A 169 -5.45 8.68 -1.93
N ASP A 170 -5.77 9.55 -2.88
CA ASP A 170 -7.03 10.26 -2.89
C ASP A 170 -8.21 9.28 -3.13
N LYS A 171 -8.02 8.29 -4.00
CA LYS A 171 -9.01 7.23 -4.24
C LYS A 171 -9.16 6.30 -3.03
N LEU A 172 -8.07 5.97 -2.33
CA LEU A 172 -8.12 5.18 -1.09
C LEU A 172 -8.95 5.90 -0.02
N GLN A 173 -8.71 7.19 0.20
CA GLN A 173 -9.48 8.00 1.15
C GLN A 173 -10.95 8.18 0.73
N ALA A 174 -11.22 8.26 -0.56
CA ALA A 174 -12.59 8.32 -1.07
C ALA A 174 -13.32 6.98 -0.93
N ALA A 175 -12.62 5.85 -1.09
CA ALA A 175 -13.18 4.52 -0.94
C ALA A 175 -13.42 4.13 0.53
N TYR A 176 -12.57 4.63 1.44
CA TYR A 176 -12.58 4.31 2.87
C TYR A 176 -12.40 5.57 3.70
N SER A 177 -13.50 6.12 4.24
CA SER A 177 -13.50 7.39 4.99
C SER A 177 -12.67 7.36 6.28
N ASP A 178 -12.43 6.17 6.83
CA ASP A 178 -11.69 5.95 8.07
C ASP A 178 -10.17 5.80 7.83
N THR A 179 -9.72 5.99 6.58
CA THR A 179 -8.29 5.98 6.24
C THR A 179 -7.56 7.15 6.89
N ALA A 180 -6.54 6.83 7.69
CA ALA A 180 -5.62 7.81 8.24
C ALA A 180 -4.28 7.78 7.47
N ILE A 181 -3.80 8.94 7.05
CA ILE A 181 -2.46 9.06 6.44
C ILE A 181 -1.43 9.17 7.56
N ALA A 182 -0.56 8.17 7.67
CA ALA A 182 0.52 8.16 8.64
C ALA A 182 1.74 8.93 8.12
N TYR A 183 2.09 8.72 6.85
CA TYR A 183 3.19 9.41 6.17
C TYR A 183 2.77 9.79 4.75
N ASP A 184 3.16 10.99 4.32
CA ASP A 184 3.02 11.53 2.96
C ASP A 184 4.29 12.36 2.70
N GLU A 185 5.30 11.75 2.10
CA GLU A 185 6.66 12.29 2.06
C GLU A 185 7.29 12.08 0.68
N MET A 186 8.22 12.96 0.30
CA MET A 186 9.09 12.69 -0.84
C MET A 186 10.14 11.63 -0.45
N ILE A 187 10.55 10.82 -1.41
CA ILE A 187 11.64 9.86 -1.22
C ILE A 187 12.95 10.54 -1.59
N GLY A 188 13.94 10.45 -0.69
CA GLY A 188 15.22 11.16 -0.78
C GLY A 188 15.12 12.62 -0.36
N ASP A 189 16.26 13.23 -0.10
CA ASP A 189 16.38 14.58 0.47
C ASP A 189 16.15 15.69 -0.57
N GLY A 190 15.72 15.38 -1.79
CA GLY A 190 15.60 16.35 -2.88
C GLY A 190 16.95 16.95 -3.31
N GLU A 191 18.05 16.53 -2.73
CA GLU A 191 19.39 16.83 -3.22
C GLU A 191 19.64 15.97 -4.47
N PHE A 192 19.04 16.37 -5.59
CA PHE A 192 19.63 16.01 -6.87
C PHE A 192 21.09 16.47 -6.77
N PHE A 193 22.02 15.57 -6.99
CA PHE A 193 23.39 15.96 -7.26
C PHE A 193 23.29 17.04 -8.33
N GLU A 194 23.46 18.31 -7.96
CA GLU A 194 23.72 19.35 -8.94
C GLU A 194 24.89 18.79 -9.71
N ASP A 195 24.71 18.60 -11.03
CA ASP A 195 25.75 18.19 -11.94
C ASP A 195 26.97 19.07 -11.66
N GLU A 196 27.88 18.59 -10.84
CA GLU A 196 29.23 19.14 -10.80
C GLU A 196 29.69 19.04 -12.25
N PRO A 197 30.00 20.15 -12.91
CA PRO A 197 30.48 20.11 -14.29
C PRO A 197 31.67 19.17 -14.29
N PHE A 198 31.61 18.08 -15.05
CA PHE A 198 32.72 17.18 -15.28
C PHE A 198 33.84 18.02 -15.91
N GLU A 199 34.73 18.57 -15.08
CA GLU A 199 36.00 19.16 -15.53
C GLU A 199 36.84 18.01 -16.07
N GLY A 200 36.59 17.69 -17.33
CA GLY A 200 37.43 16.78 -18.10
C GLY A 200 38.81 17.44 -18.20
N GLU A 201 39.70 16.97 -17.37
CA GLU A 201 41.16 17.27 -17.50
C GLU A 201 41.61 16.74 -18.87
N ALA A 202 41.77 17.65 -19.79
CA ALA A 202 42.34 17.40 -21.10
C ALA A 202 43.76 16.87 -20.90
N ALA A 203 43.93 15.54 -20.89
CA ALA A 203 45.24 14.92 -20.98
C ALA A 203 45.89 15.34 -22.30
N GLY A 204 46.85 16.25 -22.18
CA GLY A 204 47.70 16.67 -23.28
C GLY A 204 48.43 15.50 -23.90
N GLY A 205 48.06 15.18 -25.15
CA GLY A 205 48.80 14.23 -25.97
C GLY A 205 50.18 14.80 -26.31
N GLU A 206 51.23 14.28 -25.69
CA GLU A 206 52.60 14.45 -26.18
C GLU A 206 52.80 13.57 -27.39
N ASP A 207 53.05 14.22 -28.53
CA ASP A 207 53.51 13.61 -29.78
C ASP A 207 54.85 12.88 -29.53
N ALA A 208 54.79 11.57 -29.42
CA ALA A 208 56.00 10.75 -29.53
C ALA A 208 56.28 10.48 -31.00
N ALA A 209 57.20 11.24 -31.59
CA ALA A 209 57.77 11.02 -32.92
C ALA A 209 58.48 9.67 -32.93
N LEU A 210 57.99 8.74 -33.73
CA LEU A 210 58.66 7.47 -34.07
C LEU A 210 59.74 7.76 -35.12
N GLU A 211 60.99 7.83 -34.68
CA GLU A 211 62.15 7.73 -35.59
C GLU A 211 62.32 6.26 -36.05
N ALA A 212 62.25 6.08 -37.35
CA ALA A 212 62.56 4.79 -38.00
C ALA A 212 64.07 4.59 -38.12
N PRO A 213 64.59 3.39 -37.85
CA PRO A 213 65.99 3.13 -38.10
C PRO A 213 66.28 2.92 -39.59
N VAL A 214 67.26 3.66 -40.14
CA VAL A 214 67.82 3.48 -41.44
C VAL A 214 68.89 2.41 -41.36
N ALA A 215 68.91 1.49 -42.38
CA ALA A 215 69.73 0.31 -42.68
C ALA A 215 71.13 0.19 -42.15
#